data_4c0cd442733e12a753f253bfdbd430e8
#
_entry.id   4c0cd442733e12a753f253bfdbd430e8
#
_cell.length_a   1.000
_cell.length_b   1.000
_cell.length_c   1.000
_cell.angle_alpha   90.00
_cell.angle_beta   90.00
_cell.angle_gamma   90.00
#
_symmetry.space_group_name_H-M   'P 1'
#
loop_
_entity.id
_entity.type
_entity.pdbx_description
1 polymer ?
#
loop_
_entity_poly.entity_id
_entity_poly.type
_entity_poly.pdbx_seq_one_letter_code
_entity_poly.pdbx_strand_id
1 'polypeptide(L)'
;LGTALIAAEKNLTVIERPGNVVRLAALSAANTNRIAPDPATGDLARDSYRFEHPVTFIHTGSKTHGRIDLYRAGHFVMEAKQGTEGAKPDPDAQPELLPDLPPRQRQGHGVRGSERWDDTMLRARAQADSYARAVSRDDGWPPFIMVVDVGHVIEVYADFSGQGQGYTQFPDGNRYRIRMDDLRDQRVRERLRLIWTDPQALNPAKVSAQVTREVADRLAALGRSFEGQGHAPEAVARFLMRCLFTMFAEDVELIPSDSFSD
;
A
#
# COMPACT_ATOMS: atom_id res chain seq x y z
N LEU A 1 -4.61 -21.22 4.90
CA LEU A 1 -4.60 -20.03 5.77
C LEU A 1 -4.15 -18.80 4.98
N GLY A 2 -4.77 -18.52 3.86
CA GLY A 2 -4.46 -17.37 3.02
C GLY A 2 -5.68 -16.51 2.67
N THR A 3 -6.77 -16.63 3.41
CA THR A 3 -8.11 -16.18 3.02
C THR A 3 -8.49 -14.76 3.43
N ALA A 4 -7.59 -13.96 4.03
CA ALA A 4 -8.08 -12.85 4.84
C ALA A 4 -8.00 -11.46 4.21
N LEU A 5 -7.38 -11.27 3.04
CA LEU A 5 -7.01 -9.92 2.66
C LEU A 5 -8.00 -9.17 1.80
N ILE A 6 -8.85 -9.88 1.12
CA ILE A 6 -9.77 -9.27 0.15
C ILE A 6 -11.22 -9.51 0.55
N ALA A 7 -11.45 -10.23 1.65
CA ALA A 7 -12.77 -10.49 2.18
C ALA A 7 -13.39 -9.34 2.98
N ALA A 8 -12.72 -8.21 3.12
CA ALA A 8 -13.22 -7.09 3.93
C ALA A 8 -14.30 -6.26 3.23
N GLU A 9 -14.45 -6.36 1.94
CA GLU A 9 -15.58 -5.76 1.22
C GLU A 9 -16.36 -6.82 0.46
N LYS A 10 -17.63 -6.79 0.65
CA LYS A 10 -18.72 -7.73 0.38
C LYS A 10 -18.77 -8.51 -0.94
N ASN A 11 -17.79 -8.48 -1.84
CA ASN A 11 -17.92 -9.11 -3.15
C ASN A 11 -16.64 -9.68 -3.79
N LEU A 12 -15.57 -9.89 -3.03
CA LEU A 12 -14.39 -10.58 -3.53
C LEU A 12 -14.41 -12.05 -3.12
N THR A 13 -14.71 -12.91 -4.07
CA THR A 13 -14.66 -14.37 -3.88
C THR A 13 -13.22 -14.82 -4.02
N VAL A 14 -12.60 -15.23 -2.92
CA VAL A 14 -11.32 -15.93 -2.93
C VAL A 14 -11.59 -17.38 -3.28
N ILE A 15 -11.10 -17.84 -4.41
CA ILE A 15 -11.17 -19.25 -4.79
C ILE A 15 -9.87 -19.91 -4.35
N GLU A 16 -9.93 -20.68 -3.27
CA GLU A 16 -8.85 -21.59 -2.89
C GLU A 16 -8.81 -22.80 -3.83
N ARG A 17 -7.62 -23.08 -4.38
CA ARG A 17 -7.32 -24.38 -4.98
C ARG A 17 -6.18 -25.05 -4.21
N PRO A 18 -6.19 -26.40 -4.10
CA PRO A 18 -5.08 -27.14 -3.50
C PRO A 18 -3.79 -26.83 -4.28
N GLY A 19 -2.80 -26.23 -3.62
CA GLY A 19 -1.53 -25.83 -4.24
C GLY A 19 -1.13 -24.38 -4.05
N ASN A 20 -1.78 -23.62 -3.14
CA ASN A 20 -1.38 -22.26 -2.73
C ASN A 20 -1.24 -21.20 -3.85
N VAL A 21 -1.99 -21.30 -4.93
CA VAL A 21 -1.99 -20.24 -5.96
C VAL A 21 -3.30 -19.46 -5.85
N VAL A 22 -3.25 -18.29 -5.23
CA VAL A 22 -4.32 -17.29 -5.33
C VAL A 22 -4.28 -16.72 -6.74
N ARG A 23 -5.19 -17.11 -7.60
CA ARG A 23 -5.37 -16.48 -8.91
C ARG A 23 -6.24 -15.23 -8.75
N LEU A 24 -5.61 -14.06 -8.58
CA LEU A 24 -6.30 -12.77 -8.76
C LEU A 24 -6.87 -12.63 -10.20
N ALA A 25 -6.30 -13.32 -11.16
CA ALA A 25 -6.74 -13.32 -12.57
C ALA A 25 -8.09 -14.00 -12.84
N ALA A 26 -8.70 -14.68 -11.86
CA ALA A 26 -10.02 -15.30 -12.06
C ALA A 26 -11.19 -14.36 -11.74
N LEU A 27 -10.93 -13.16 -11.28
CA LEU A 27 -11.92 -12.10 -11.11
C LEU A 27 -12.14 -11.44 -12.47
N SER A 28 -12.84 -12.13 -13.34
CA SER A 28 -13.13 -11.66 -14.70
C SER A 28 -14.01 -10.41 -14.69
N ALA A 29 -14.03 -9.68 -15.82
CA ALA A 29 -14.93 -8.56 -16.09
C ALA A 29 -16.43 -8.84 -15.77
N ALA A 30 -16.82 -10.10 -15.68
CA ALA A 30 -18.14 -10.52 -15.25
C ALA A 30 -18.45 -10.22 -13.77
N ASN A 31 -17.43 -10.04 -12.93
CA ASN A 31 -17.65 -9.69 -11.52
C ASN A 31 -17.72 -8.18 -11.27
N THR A 32 -17.20 -7.36 -12.17
CA THR A 32 -17.30 -5.91 -12.07
C THR A 32 -18.74 -5.40 -12.25
N ASN A 33 -19.59 -6.16 -12.94
CA ASN A 33 -21.00 -5.84 -13.12
C ASN A 33 -21.89 -6.10 -11.89
N ARG A 34 -21.34 -6.58 -10.79
CA ARG A 34 -22.07 -6.88 -9.54
C ARG A 34 -21.75 -5.93 -8.38
N ILE A 35 -20.88 -4.97 -8.60
CA ILE A 35 -20.61 -3.96 -7.57
C ILE A 35 -21.77 -2.97 -7.60
N ALA A 36 -22.53 -2.91 -6.49
CA ALA A 36 -23.58 -1.93 -6.35
C ALA A 36 -22.99 -0.52 -6.43
N PRO A 37 -23.67 0.44 -7.09
CA PRO A 37 -23.24 1.82 -7.08
C PRO A 37 -23.14 2.33 -5.64
N ASP A 38 -22.20 3.25 -5.39
CA ASP A 38 -22.19 3.99 -4.15
C ASP A 38 -23.58 4.65 -3.96
N PRO A 39 -24.28 4.37 -2.86
CA PRO A 39 -25.58 4.97 -2.61
C PRO A 39 -25.54 6.51 -2.51
N ALA A 40 -24.37 7.10 -2.28
CA ALA A 40 -24.20 8.54 -2.20
C ALA A 40 -24.01 9.21 -3.56
N THR A 41 -23.33 8.57 -4.51
CA THR A 41 -22.99 9.16 -5.82
C THR A 41 -23.77 8.53 -6.98
N GLY A 42 -24.20 7.28 -6.84
CA GLY A 42 -24.82 6.50 -7.91
C GLY A 42 -23.87 6.17 -9.07
N ASP A 43 -22.57 6.50 -8.96
CA ASP A 43 -21.59 6.38 -10.04
C ASP A 43 -20.79 5.09 -9.96
N LEU A 44 -21.30 4.04 -10.60
CA LEU A 44 -20.62 2.75 -10.74
C LEU A 44 -19.24 2.85 -11.39
N ALA A 45 -19.04 3.81 -12.28
CA ALA A 45 -17.82 3.91 -13.07
C ALA A 45 -16.67 4.50 -12.26
N ARG A 46 -16.98 5.38 -11.32
CA ARG A 46 -15.98 6.12 -10.53
C ARG A 46 -15.55 5.38 -9.27
N ASP A 47 -16.49 4.69 -8.62
CA ASP A 47 -16.30 4.08 -7.31
C ASP A 47 -15.96 2.59 -7.35
N SER A 48 -15.97 1.98 -8.55
CA SER A 48 -15.70 0.56 -8.70
C SER A 48 -14.26 0.25 -9.08
N TYR A 49 -13.79 -0.95 -8.71
CA TYR A 49 -12.53 -1.48 -9.23
C TYR A 49 -12.65 -1.78 -10.71
N ARG A 50 -11.56 -1.60 -11.44
CA ARG A 50 -11.49 -1.92 -12.86
C ARG A 50 -10.32 -2.85 -13.09
N PHE A 51 -10.60 -4.06 -13.55
CA PHE A 51 -9.58 -4.98 -14.04
C PHE A 51 -9.24 -4.66 -15.49
N GLU A 52 -7.99 -4.90 -15.87
CA GLU A 52 -7.50 -4.67 -17.24
C GLU A 52 -7.89 -3.26 -17.74
N HIS A 53 -7.78 -2.26 -16.84
CA HIS A 53 -8.21 -0.90 -17.17
C HIS A 53 -7.33 -0.30 -18.27
N PRO A 54 -7.92 0.08 -19.43
CA PRO A 54 -7.14 0.62 -20.54
C PRO A 54 -6.65 2.03 -20.21
N VAL A 55 -5.40 2.30 -20.49
CA VAL A 55 -4.81 3.63 -20.44
C VAL A 55 -4.15 3.98 -21.78
N THR A 56 -4.14 5.26 -22.12
CA THR A 56 -3.54 5.77 -23.33
C THR A 56 -2.41 6.70 -22.98
N PHE A 57 -1.22 6.38 -23.47
CA PHE A 57 -0.07 7.26 -23.39
C PHE A 57 -0.03 8.14 -24.64
N ILE A 58 0.11 9.44 -24.42
CA ILE A 58 0.21 10.42 -25.49
C ILE A 58 1.68 10.85 -25.58
N HIS A 59 2.33 10.48 -26.65
CA HIS A 59 3.69 10.92 -26.99
C HIS A 59 3.64 11.91 -28.16
N THR A 60 4.70 12.68 -28.36
CA THR A 60 4.79 13.61 -29.48
C THR A 60 4.67 12.84 -30.80
N GLY A 61 3.49 12.91 -31.43
CA GLY A 61 3.21 12.25 -32.72
C GLY A 61 2.74 10.79 -32.68
N SER A 62 2.59 10.17 -31.49
CA SER A 62 2.11 8.80 -31.38
C SER A 62 1.27 8.58 -30.13
N LYS A 63 0.39 7.57 -30.18
CA LYS A 63 -0.37 7.08 -29.04
C LYS A 63 -0.03 5.61 -28.83
N THR A 64 0.28 5.24 -27.61
CA THR A 64 0.42 3.85 -27.21
C THR A 64 -0.62 3.51 -26.15
N HIS A 65 -1.02 2.25 -26.11
CA HIS A 65 -2.04 1.77 -25.18
C HIS A 65 -1.41 0.81 -24.17
N GLY A 66 -1.83 0.91 -22.93
CA GLY A 66 -1.48 -0.01 -21.86
C GLY A 66 -2.73 -0.48 -21.15
N ARG A 67 -2.56 -1.41 -20.22
CA ARG A 67 -3.61 -1.91 -19.36
C ARG A 67 -3.09 -2.04 -17.94
N ILE A 68 -3.85 -1.52 -17.00
CA ILE A 68 -3.58 -1.64 -15.57
C ILE A 68 -4.26 -2.93 -15.10
N ASP A 69 -3.53 -3.83 -14.44
CA ASP A 69 -4.08 -5.10 -13.98
C ASP A 69 -5.25 -4.90 -13.02
N LEU A 70 -5.11 -3.96 -12.07
CA LEU A 70 -6.20 -3.54 -11.18
C LEU A 70 -6.10 -2.06 -10.86
N TYR A 71 -7.20 -1.34 -11.04
CA TYR A 71 -7.29 0.10 -10.82
C TYR A 71 -8.51 0.47 -9.97
N ARG A 72 -8.34 1.41 -9.06
CA ARG A 72 -9.42 2.12 -8.39
C ARG A 72 -9.16 3.63 -8.43
N ALA A 73 -10.08 4.37 -9.03
CA ALA A 73 -9.99 5.82 -9.18
C ALA A 73 -9.78 6.51 -7.83
N GLY A 74 -8.80 7.42 -7.75
CA GLY A 74 -8.47 8.15 -6.53
C GLY A 74 -7.88 7.31 -5.38
N HIS A 75 -7.62 6.02 -5.60
CA HIS A 75 -7.11 5.11 -4.58
C HIS A 75 -5.75 4.53 -4.98
N PHE A 76 -5.70 3.65 -5.96
CA PHE A 76 -4.48 2.97 -6.34
C PHE A 76 -4.44 2.48 -7.79
N VAL A 77 -3.22 2.26 -8.26
CA VAL A 77 -2.88 1.45 -9.43
C VAL A 77 -2.13 0.22 -8.94
N MET A 78 -2.48 -0.95 -9.45
CA MET A 78 -1.81 -2.21 -9.11
C MET A 78 -1.31 -2.89 -10.38
N GLU A 79 -0.08 -3.36 -10.32
CA GLU A 79 0.56 -4.21 -11.33
C GLU A 79 0.92 -5.55 -10.69
N ALA A 80 0.49 -6.63 -11.31
CA ALA A 80 0.68 -7.98 -10.82
C ALA A 80 1.73 -8.72 -11.66
N LYS A 81 2.63 -9.42 -10.99
CA LYS A 81 3.62 -10.31 -11.60
C LYS A 81 3.52 -11.67 -10.94
N GLN A 82 4.05 -12.68 -11.59
CA GLN A 82 4.14 -14.01 -11.04
C GLN A 82 5.57 -14.51 -11.17
N GLY A 83 6.32 -14.40 -10.08
CA GLY A 83 7.64 -15.01 -9.95
C GLY A 83 7.53 -16.53 -9.87
N THR A 84 8.62 -17.21 -10.13
CA THR A 84 8.72 -18.67 -9.97
C THR A 84 9.52 -18.99 -8.71
N GLU A 85 9.11 -20.02 -7.97
CA GLU A 85 9.97 -20.59 -6.95
C GLU A 85 11.13 -21.28 -7.65
N GLY A 86 12.35 -21.10 -7.12
CA GLY A 86 13.51 -21.85 -7.58
C GLY A 86 13.21 -23.35 -7.44
N ALA A 87 13.44 -24.12 -8.50
CA ALA A 87 13.41 -25.56 -8.37
C ALA A 87 14.39 -25.95 -7.26
N LYS A 88 13.89 -26.60 -6.20
CA LYS A 88 14.79 -27.30 -5.28
C LYS A 88 15.63 -28.22 -6.15
N PRO A 89 16.98 -28.26 -5.97
CA PRO A 89 17.78 -29.25 -6.67
C PRO A 89 17.18 -30.62 -6.36
N ASP A 90 16.70 -31.29 -7.37
CA ASP A 90 16.25 -32.67 -7.24
C ASP A 90 17.52 -33.49 -6.98
N PRO A 91 17.71 -34.09 -5.80
CA PRO A 91 18.89 -34.88 -5.50
C PRO A 91 19.01 -36.13 -6.40
N ASP A 92 17.92 -36.51 -7.07
CA ASP A 92 17.86 -37.66 -7.97
C ASP A 92 17.78 -37.25 -9.45
N ALA A 93 17.98 -35.99 -9.78
CA ALA A 93 18.01 -35.53 -11.16
C ALA A 93 19.21 -36.17 -11.89
N GLN A 94 18.92 -37.14 -12.75
CA GLN A 94 19.90 -37.71 -13.69
C GLN A 94 20.40 -36.57 -14.60
N PRO A 95 21.72 -36.49 -14.86
CA PRO A 95 22.24 -35.49 -15.78
C PRO A 95 21.61 -35.71 -17.16
N GLU A 96 20.99 -34.65 -17.68
CA GLU A 96 20.37 -34.64 -19.00
C GLU A 96 21.41 -35.04 -20.04
N LEU A 97 21.13 -36.10 -20.78
CA LEU A 97 22.04 -36.75 -21.75
C LEU A 97 22.18 -35.98 -23.06
N LEU A 98 21.62 -34.77 -23.21
CA LEU A 98 21.67 -33.94 -24.43
C LEU A 98 22.04 -32.49 -24.11
N PRO A 99 23.35 -32.13 -24.19
CA PRO A 99 23.82 -30.78 -23.83
C PRO A 99 23.56 -29.68 -24.88
N ASP A 100 22.99 -29.96 -26.06
CA ASP A 100 23.01 -29.04 -27.19
C ASP A 100 21.70 -28.36 -27.57
N LEU A 101 20.67 -28.43 -26.72
CA LEU A 101 19.48 -27.58 -26.92
C LEU A 101 19.59 -26.33 -26.06
N PRO A 102 19.57 -25.11 -26.69
CA PRO A 102 19.55 -23.88 -25.91
C PRO A 102 18.35 -23.94 -24.94
N PRO A 103 18.54 -23.61 -23.65
CA PRO A 103 17.45 -23.62 -22.70
C PRO A 103 16.34 -22.73 -23.27
N ARG A 104 15.15 -23.29 -23.49
CA ARG A 104 13.97 -22.52 -23.85
C ARG A 104 13.91 -21.39 -22.82
N GLN A 105 14.12 -20.17 -23.30
CA GLN A 105 13.91 -18.99 -22.47
C GLN A 105 12.45 -19.01 -22.01
N ARG A 106 12.23 -19.62 -20.85
CA ARG A 106 10.97 -19.44 -20.16
C ARG A 106 10.88 -17.95 -19.90
N GLN A 107 9.95 -17.28 -20.54
CA GLN A 107 9.58 -15.89 -20.24
C GLN A 107 8.94 -15.84 -18.85
N GLY A 108 9.71 -16.19 -17.82
CA GLY A 108 9.32 -16.11 -16.42
C GLY A 108 9.89 -14.83 -15.82
N HIS A 109 9.16 -14.25 -14.88
CA HIS A 109 9.52 -13.01 -14.19
C HIS A 109 10.70 -13.17 -13.20
N GLY A 110 11.49 -14.22 -13.32
CA GLY A 110 12.65 -14.53 -12.48
C GLY A 110 12.29 -15.45 -11.31
N VAL A 111 13.33 -16.08 -10.78
CA VAL A 111 13.26 -16.88 -9.55
C VAL A 111 13.23 -15.93 -8.37
N ARG A 112 12.28 -16.09 -7.47
CA ARG A 112 12.12 -15.28 -6.25
C ARG A 112 13.41 -15.23 -5.45
N GLY A 113 13.82 -14.00 -5.05
CA GLY A 113 15.08 -13.77 -4.35
C GLY A 113 16.32 -13.68 -5.24
N SER A 114 16.18 -13.71 -6.58
CA SER A 114 17.27 -13.45 -7.53
C SER A 114 17.28 -11.98 -7.99
N GLU A 115 18.44 -11.48 -8.43
CA GLU A 115 18.57 -10.14 -9.03
C GLU A 115 17.59 -9.94 -10.20
N ARG A 116 17.35 -10.98 -10.99
CA ARG A 116 16.40 -10.93 -12.10
C ARG A 116 14.95 -10.74 -11.62
N TRP A 117 14.59 -11.27 -10.45
CA TRP A 117 13.29 -11.05 -9.84
C TRP A 117 13.18 -9.61 -9.32
N ASP A 118 14.22 -9.10 -8.64
CA ASP A 118 14.27 -7.71 -8.19
C ASP A 118 14.16 -6.73 -9.37
N ASP A 119 14.86 -6.98 -10.47
CA ASP A 119 14.73 -6.21 -11.72
C ASP A 119 13.29 -6.24 -12.27
N THR A 120 12.65 -7.39 -12.21
CA THR A 120 11.26 -7.53 -12.67
C THR A 120 10.31 -6.71 -11.80
N MET A 121 10.47 -6.74 -10.48
CA MET A 121 9.69 -5.94 -9.55
C MET A 121 9.92 -4.43 -9.77
N LEU A 122 11.17 -4.03 -10.00
CA LEU A 122 11.52 -2.64 -10.31
C LEU A 122 10.87 -2.16 -11.63
N ARG A 123 10.88 -3.00 -12.67
CA ARG A 123 10.21 -2.68 -13.94
C ARG A 123 8.69 -2.60 -13.76
N ALA A 124 8.09 -3.50 -12.99
CA ALA A 124 6.67 -3.47 -12.66
C ALA A 124 6.29 -2.19 -11.90
N ARG A 125 7.16 -1.73 -10.97
CA ARG A 125 7.00 -0.45 -10.31
C ARG A 125 7.03 0.72 -11.31
N ALA A 126 8.01 0.76 -12.21
CA ALA A 126 8.10 1.80 -13.23
C ALA A 126 6.90 1.80 -14.17
N GLN A 127 6.37 0.62 -14.49
CA GLN A 127 5.16 0.44 -15.27
C GLN A 127 3.94 0.99 -14.54
N ALA A 128 3.75 0.64 -13.26
CA ALA A 128 2.66 1.13 -12.43
C ALA A 128 2.72 2.66 -12.24
N ASP A 129 3.92 3.23 -12.05
CA ASP A 129 4.13 4.69 -12.00
C ASP A 129 3.73 5.36 -13.30
N SER A 130 4.10 4.79 -14.44
CA SER A 130 3.71 5.30 -15.77
C SER A 130 2.20 5.25 -15.95
N TYR A 131 1.54 4.20 -15.51
CA TYR A 131 0.10 4.06 -15.55
C TYR A 131 -0.61 5.08 -14.64
N ALA A 132 -0.12 5.29 -13.42
CA ALA A 132 -0.67 6.28 -12.51
C ALA A 132 -0.65 7.71 -13.11
N ARG A 133 0.34 8.01 -13.97
CA ARG A 133 0.42 9.28 -14.70
C ARG A 133 -0.49 9.33 -15.93
N ALA A 134 -0.90 8.19 -16.46
CA ALA A 134 -1.71 8.09 -17.66
C ALA A 134 -3.21 7.97 -17.40
N VAL A 135 -3.62 7.75 -16.14
CA VAL A 135 -5.05 7.75 -15.78
C VAL A 135 -5.68 9.14 -15.95
N SER A 136 -7.01 9.16 -16.09
CA SER A 136 -7.74 10.42 -16.25
C SER A 136 -7.51 11.37 -15.09
N ARG A 137 -7.32 12.65 -15.39
CA ARG A 137 -7.22 13.69 -14.37
C ARG A 137 -8.52 13.86 -13.59
N ASP A 138 -9.66 13.53 -14.20
CA ASP A 138 -10.98 13.59 -13.55
C ASP A 138 -11.12 12.54 -12.45
N ASP A 139 -10.37 11.43 -12.55
CA ASP A 139 -10.31 10.39 -11.51
C ASP A 139 -9.41 10.79 -10.33
N GLY A 140 -8.65 11.89 -10.46
CA GLY A 140 -7.62 12.31 -9.50
C GLY A 140 -6.37 11.43 -9.55
N TRP A 141 -5.29 11.90 -8.95
CA TRP A 141 -4.06 11.11 -8.85
C TRP A 141 -4.24 10.00 -7.81
N PRO A 142 -4.04 8.73 -8.15
CA PRO A 142 -4.08 7.66 -7.16
C PRO A 142 -2.93 7.85 -6.17
N PRO A 143 -3.18 7.96 -4.86
CA PRO A 143 -2.12 8.15 -3.87
C PRO A 143 -1.24 6.92 -3.70
N PHE A 144 -1.65 5.76 -4.19
CA PHE A 144 -0.87 4.53 -4.07
C PHE A 144 -0.61 3.86 -5.40
N ILE A 145 0.57 3.28 -5.53
CA ILE A 145 0.85 2.20 -6.48
C ILE A 145 1.24 0.94 -5.72
N MET A 146 0.79 -0.19 -6.20
CA MET A 146 1.10 -1.50 -5.63
C MET A 146 1.70 -2.39 -6.70
N VAL A 147 2.76 -3.11 -6.35
CA VAL A 147 3.36 -4.14 -7.20
C VAL A 147 3.25 -5.46 -6.46
N VAL A 148 2.62 -6.44 -7.10
CA VAL A 148 2.30 -7.71 -6.45
C VAL A 148 2.99 -8.85 -7.18
N ASP A 149 3.87 -9.58 -6.49
CA ASP A 149 4.21 -10.95 -6.88
C ASP A 149 3.21 -11.90 -6.22
N VAL A 150 2.33 -12.42 -7.07
CA VAL A 150 1.14 -13.17 -6.62
C VAL A 150 1.53 -14.35 -5.73
N GLY A 151 1.02 -14.36 -4.51
CA GLY A 151 1.29 -15.41 -3.51
C GLY A 151 2.64 -15.27 -2.81
N HIS A 152 3.39 -14.18 -3.01
CA HIS A 152 4.70 -13.98 -2.40
C HIS A 152 4.81 -12.65 -1.64
N VAL A 153 4.67 -11.51 -2.33
CA VAL A 153 4.89 -10.20 -1.74
C VAL A 153 4.02 -9.13 -2.38
N ILE A 154 3.65 -8.12 -1.60
CA ILE A 154 3.01 -6.89 -2.04
C ILE A 154 3.98 -5.75 -1.70
N GLU A 155 4.44 -5.01 -2.69
CA GLU A 155 5.18 -3.77 -2.51
C GLU A 155 4.24 -2.59 -2.60
N VAL A 156 4.32 -1.67 -1.64
CA VAL A 156 3.45 -0.51 -1.54
C VAL A 156 4.27 0.77 -1.64
N TYR A 157 3.84 1.66 -2.51
CA TYR A 157 4.45 2.98 -2.70
C TYR A 157 3.36 4.04 -2.64
N ALA A 158 3.68 5.22 -2.09
CA ALA A 158 2.71 6.30 -1.93
C ALA A 158 3.24 7.66 -2.42
N ASP A 159 2.33 8.45 -2.96
CA ASP A 159 2.49 9.88 -3.24
C ASP A 159 1.24 10.64 -2.81
N PHE A 160 1.36 11.38 -1.71
CA PHE A 160 0.27 12.21 -1.20
C PHE A 160 0.34 13.68 -1.66
N SER A 161 1.27 14.01 -2.55
CA SER A 161 1.38 15.37 -3.10
C SER A 161 0.20 15.73 -4.01
N GLY A 162 -0.52 14.72 -4.52
CA GLY A 162 -1.58 14.89 -5.51
C GLY A 162 -1.06 15.25 -6.90
N GLN A 163 0.25 15.11 -7.15
CA GLN A 163 0.89 15.42 -8.42
C GLN A 163 1.35 14.19 -9.21
N GLY A 164 1.36 13.02 -8.58
CA GLY A 164 1.78 11.76 -9.19
C GLY A 164 3.25 11.73 -9.60
N GLN A 165 4.11 12.51 -8.91
CA GLN A 165 5.50 12.72 -9.33
C GLN A 165 6.54 11.99 -8.46
N GLY A 166 6.14 11.47 -7.31
CA GLY A 166 7.12 10.99 -6.35
C GLY A 166 6.65 9.84 -5.48
N TYR A 167 6.24 8.72 -6.08
CA TYR A 167 5.90 7.54 -5.31
C TYR A 167 7.11 7.00 -4.57
N THR A 168 7.07 7.04 -3.24
CA THR A 168 8.09 6.54 -2.33
C THR A 168 7.60 5.31 -1.59
N GLN A 169 8.53 4.51 -1.06
CA GLN A 169 8.23 3.33 -0.27
C GLN A 169 7.35 3.67 0.93
N PHE A 170 6.25 2.94 1.11
CA PHE A 170 5.26 3.24 2.15
C PHE A 170 4.99 2.03 3.07
N PRO A 171 4.99 2.21 4.38
CA PRO A 171 5.14 3.48 5.13
C PRO A 171 6.59 3.97 5.20
N ASP A 172 7.55 3.11 4.95
CA ASP A 172 9.00 3.37 4.95
C ASP A 172 9.76 2.28 4.20
N GLY A 173 11.08 2.44 4.04
CA GLY A 173 11.95 1.51 3.31
C GLY A 173 12.07 0.11 3.88
N ASN A 174 11.70 -0.09 5.15
CA ASN A 174 11.77 -1.40 5.80
C ASN A 174 10.44 -2.17 5.77
N ARG A 175 9.31 -1.46 5.65
CA ARG A 175 7.95 -2.01 5.80
C ARG A 175 7.08 -1.85 4.55
N TYR A 176 7.64 -1.40 3.43
CA TYR A 176 6.92 -1.26 2.18
C TYR A 176 6.64 -2.60 1.49
N ARG A 177 7.48 -3.62 1.76
CA ARG A 177 7.30 -5.00 1.32
C ARG A 177 6.47 -5.76 2.36
N ILE A 178 5.31 -6.23 1.96
CA ILE A 178 4.40 -7.01 2.77
C ILE A 178 4.46 -8.45 2.28
N ARG A 179 5.01 -9.36 3.06
CA ARG A 179 5.03 -10.79 2.77
C ARG A 179 3.70 -11.43 3.17
N MET A 180 3.42 -12.61 2.65
CA MET A 180 2.17 -13.30 2.98
C MET A 180 2.02 -13.56 4.48
N ASP A 181 3.11 -13.83 5.20
CA ASP A 181 3.07 -14.02 6.65
C ASP A 181 2.75 -12.73 7.43
N ASP A 182 3.17 -11.56 6.91
CA ASP A 182 2.89 -10.25 7.52
C ASP A 182 1.39 -9.94 7.54
N LEU A 183 0.60 -10.61 6.71
CA LEU A 183 -0.85 -10.47 6.68
C LEU A 183 -1.53 -11.00 7.94
N ARG A 184 -0.81 -11.70 8.81
CA ARG A 184 -1.30 -12.09 10.13
C ARG A 184 -1.35 -10.90 11.09
N ASP A 185 -0.53 -9.87 10.87
CA ASP A 185 -0.59 -8.64 11.65
C ASP A 185 -1.83 -7.83 11.28
N GLN A 186 -2.63 -7.49 12.29
CA GLN A 186 -3.84 -6.70 12.12
C GLN A 186 -3.53 -5.29 11.56
N ARG A 187 -2.39 -4.69 11.94
CA ARG A 187 -1.99 -3.36 11.46
C ARG A 187 -1.68 -3.37 9.97
N VAL A 188 -1.09 -4.44 9.47
CA VAL A 188 -0.82 -4.63 8.03
C VAL A 188 -2.14 -4.75 7.26
N ARG A 189 -3.07 -5.58 7.75
CA ARG A 189 -4.39 -5.73 7.12
C ARG A 189 -5.17 -4.42 7.12
N GLU A 190 -5.15 -3.69 8.24
CA GLU A 190 -5.82 -2.40 8.35
C GLU A 190 -5.24 -1.37 7.38
N ARG A 191 -3.91 -1.32 7.23
CA ARG A 191 -3.26 -0.47 6.22
C ARG A 191 -3.74 -0.81 4.81
N LEU A 192 -3.77 -2.07 4.45
CA LEU A 192 -4.26 -2.51 3.14
C LEU A 192 -5.76 -2.17 2.96
N ARG A 193 -6.56 -2.36 4.03
CA ARG A 193 -7.96 -1.96 4.02
C ARG A 193 -8.12 -0.46 3.75
N LEU A 194 -7.33 0.39 4.42
CA LEU A 194 -7.37 1.84 4.23
C LEU A 194 -6.91 2.25 2.82
N ILE A 195 -5.88 1.62 2.25
CA ILE A 195 -5.51 1.85 0.84
C ILE A 195 -6.71 1.62 -0.07
N TRP A 196 -7.52 0.65 0.29
CA TRP A 196 -8.68 0.26 -0.48
C TRP A 196 -9.89 1.18 -0.26
N THR A 197 -10.18 1.56 1.00
CA THR A 197 -11.42 2.24 1.38
C THR A 197 -11.27 3.74 1.58
N ASP A 198 -10.17 4.19 2.19
CA ASP A 198 -9.87 5.60 2.49
C ASP A 198 -8.35 5.83 2.48
N PRO A 199 -7.73 5.92 1.31
CA PRO A 199 -6.29 6.09 1.19
C PRO A 199 -5.78 7.38 1.83
N GLN A 200 -6.63 8.40 1.96
CA GLN A 200 -6.25 9.68 2.55
C GLN A 200 -6.11 9.62 4.08
N ALA A 201 -6.71 8.65 4.75
CA ALA A 201 -6.48 8.39 6.17
C ALA A 201 -5.03 7.95 6.46
N LEU A 202 -4.32 7.47 5.44
CA LEU A 202 -2.90 7.09 5.54
C LEU A 202 -1.93 8.24 5.22
N ASN A 203 -2.43 9.42 4.87
CA ASN A 203 -1.58 10.58 4.55
C ASN A 203 -0.83 11.07 5.80
N PRO A 204 0.53 10.99 5.84
CA PRO A 204 1.29 11.34 7.04
C PRO A 204 1.04 12.78 7.52
N ALA A 205 0.84 13.72 6.59
CA ALA A 205 0.55 15.11 6.94
C ALA A 205 -0.81 15.24 7.65
N LYS A 206 -1.84 14.51 7.19
CA LYS A 206 -3.15 14.50 7.84
C LYS A 206 -3.11 13.81 9.20
N VAL A 207 -2.42 12.67 9.31
CA VAL A 207 -2.23 11.96 10.56
C VAL A 207 -1.51 12.85 11.58
N SER A 208 -0.40 13.48 11.18
CA SER A 208 0.34 14.40 12.05
C SER A 208 -0.52 15.59 12.49
N ALA A 209 -1.28 16.20 11.57
CA ALA A 209 -2.17 17.32 11.91
C ALA A 209 -3.29 16.89 12.88
N GLN A 210 -3.83 15.69 12.72
CA GLN A 210 -4.84 15.15 13.61
C GLN A 210 -4.29 14.89 15.03
N VAL A 211 -3.10 14.24 15.11
CA VAL A 211 -2.43 13.99 16.39
C VAL A 211 -2.11 15.31 17.10
N THR A 212 -1.55 16.29 16.36
CA THR A 212 -1.25 17.62 16.92
C THR A 212 -2.51 18.28 17.49
N ARG A 213 -3.64 18.21 16.78
CA ARG A 213 -4.91 18.76 17.24
C ARG A 213 -5.39 18.05 18.50
N GLU A 214 -5.35 16.71 18.52
CA GLU A 214 -5.77 15.92 19.66
C GLU A 214 -4.93 16.22 20.92
N VAL A 215 -3.62 16.34 20.76
CA VAL A 215 -2.70 16.75 21.85
C VAL A 215 -3.06 18.15 22.35
N ALA A 216 -3.29 19.11 21.45
CA ALA A 216 -3.68 20.46 21.83
C ALA A 216 -5.02 20.48 22.59
N ASP A 217 -6.02 19.72 22.16
CA ASP A 217 -7.31 19.62 22.82
C ASP A 217 -7.19 19.02 24.23
N ARG A 218 -6.35 17.99 24.39
CA ARG A 218 -6.08 17.37 25.71
C ARG A 218 -5.35 18.34 26.63
N LEU A 219 -4.33 19.07 26.15
CA LEU A 219 -3.64 20.10 26.93
C LEU A 219 -4.58 21.21 27.35
N ALA A 220 -5.45 21.68 26.45
CA ALA A 220 -6.46 22.68 26.77
C ALA A 220 -7.46 22.18 27.83
N ALA A 221 -7.85 20.92 27.77
CA ALA A 221 -8.72 20.32 28.78
C ALA A 221 -8.05 20.25 30.15
N LEU A 222 -6.77 19.83 30.19
CA LEU A 222 -5.98 19.85 31.44
C LEU A 222 -5.83 21.27 31.98
N GLY A 223 -5.53 22.26 31.13
CA GLY A 223 -5.44 23.67 31.52
C GLY A 223 -6.71 24.15 32.22
N ARG A 224 -7.86 23.95 31.57
CA ARG A 224 -9.17 24.30 32.17
C ARG A 224 -9.43 23.58 33.49
N SER A 225 -9.01 22.33 33.63
CA SER A 225 -9.16 21.58 34.87
C SER A 225 -8.36 22.22 36.01
N PHE A 226 -7.11 22.58 35.81
CA PHE A 226 -6.27 23.21 36.79
C PHE A 226 -6.76 24.64 37.15
N GLU A 227 -7.19 25.41 36.17
CA GLU A 227 -7.78 26.73 36.39
C GLU A 227 -9.08 26.62 37.22
N GLY A 228 -9.91 25.59 36.94
CA GLY A 228 -11.11 25.29 37.73
C GLY A 228 -10.83 24.88 39.18
N GLN A 229 -9.61 24.43 39.47
CA GLN A 229 -9.12 24.14 40.84
C GLN A 229 -8.53 25.38 41.54
N GLY A 230 -8.54 26.54 40.89
CA GLY A 230 -8.09 27.82 41.46
C GLY A 230 -6.62 28.17 41.17
N HIS A 231 -5.95 27.40 40.30
CA HIS A 231 -4.59 27.74 39.91
C HIS A 231 -4.56 28.92 38.93
N ALA A 232 -3.58 29.81 39.07
CA ALA A 232 -3.44 30.97 38.21
C ALA A 232 -3.10 30.53 36.75
N PRO A 233 -3.75 31.10 35.71
CA PRO A 233 -3.55 30.70 34.30
C PRO A 233 -2.09 30.70 33.85
N GLU A 234 -1.30 31.70 34.28
CA GLU A 234 0.11 31.76 33.93
C GLU A 234 0.94 30.64 34.57
N ALA A 235 0.60 30.22 35.76
CA ALA A 235 1.24 29.10 36.47
C ALA A 235 0.93 27.77 35.75
N VAL A 236 -0.34 27.58 35.36
CA VAL A 236 -0.81 26.42 34.59
C VAL A 236 -0.12 26.34 33.25
N ALA A 237 -0.11 27.43 32.49
CA ALA A 237 0.56 27.49 31.18
C ALA A 237 2.05 27.15 31.28
N ARG A 238 2.74 27.72 32.28
CA ARG A 238 4.16 27.46 32.52
C ARG A 238 4.43 25.99 32.89
N PHE A 239 3.56 25.41 33.69
CA PHE A 239 3.64 23.99 34.06
C PHE A 239 3.46 23.08 32.84
N LEU A 240 2.39 23.28 32.08
CA LEU A 240 2.12 22.47 30.87
C LEU A 240 3.23 22.59 29.82
N MET A 241 3.77 23.81 29.63
CA MET A 241 4.92 24.03 28.75
C MET A 241 6.16 23.25 29.19
N ARG A 242 6.43 23.21 30.48
CA ARG A 242 7.56 22.41 31.02
C ARG A 242 7.35 20.92 30.81
N CYS A 243 6.16 20.41 31.10
CA CYS A 243 5.82 19.02 30.85
C CYS A 243 6.02 18.66 29.36
N LEU A 244 5.46 19.47 28.47
CA LEU A 244 5.59 19.23 27.03
C LEU A 244 7.06 19.25 26.57
N PHE A 245 7.84 20.20 27.08
CA PHE A 245 9.27 20.30 26.75
C PHE A 245 10.07 19.10 27.27
N THR A 246 9.76 18.63 28.49
CA THR A 246 10.42 17.45 29.08
C THR A 246 10.09 16.19 28.29
N MET A 247 8.80 15.97 27.95
CA MET A 247 8.39 14.85 27.08
C MET A 247 9.06 14.89 25.72
N PHE A 248 9.15 16.07 25.10
CA PHE A 248 9.86 16.22 23.84
C PHE A 248 11.36 15.94 23.95
N ALA A 249 12.01 16.44 25.02
CA ALA A 249 13.43 16.21 25.27
C ALA A 249 13.75 14.72 25.48
N GLU A 250 12.83 13.98 26.08
CA GLU A 250 12.93 12.53 26.24
C GLU A 250 12.75 11.79 24.90
N ASP A 251 11.75 12.19 24.11
CA ASP A 251 11.45 11.58 22.81
C ASP A 251 12.60 11.74 21.80
N VAL A 252 13.34 12.84 21.87
CA VAL A 252 14.53 13.11 21.04
C VAL A 252 15.85 12.71 21.71
N GLU A 253 15.81 11.95 22.79
CA GLU A 253 16.97 11.43 23.52
C GLU A 253 17.91 12.52 24.11
N LEU A 254 17.41 13.73 24.35
CA LEU A 254 18.16 14.78 25.02
C LEU A 254 18.25 14.57 26.54
N ILE A 255 17.34 13.80 27.10
CA ILE A 255 17.34 13.34 28.49
C ILE A 255 17.09 11.82 28.50
N PRO A 256 17.52 11.10 29.58
CA PRO A 256 17.30 9.67 29.65
C PRO A 256 15.82 9.28 29.53
N SER A 257 15.57 8.12 28.92
CA SER A 257 14.22 7.54 28.82
C SER A 257 13.63 7.35 30.23
N ASP A 258 12.31 7.50 30.34
CA ASP A 258 11.54 7.41 31.59
C ASP A 258 11.79 8.54 32.61
N SER A 259 12.52 9.61 32.23
CA SER A 259 12.74 10.77 33.09
C SER A 259 11.48 11.57 33.43
N PHE A 260 10.42 11.43 32.63
CA PHE A 260 9.12 12.04 32.86
C PHE A 260 8.17 11.11 33.62
N SER A 261 8.39 9.80 33.53
CA SER A 261 7.48 8.78 34.06
C SER A 261 7.84 8.34 35.50
N ASP A 262 9.07 8.61 35.95
CA ASP A 262 9.56 8.39 37.30
C ASP A 262 9.38 9.66 38.15
#